data_0f99e43a354056b15d01a5dd05681bfc
#
_entry.id   0f99e43a354056b15d01a5dd05681bfc
#
_cell.length_a   1.000
_cell.length_b   1.000
_cell.length_c   1.000
_cell.angle_alpha   90.00
_cell.angle_beta   90.00
_cell.angle_gamma   90.00
#
_symmetry.space_group_name_H-M   'P 1'
#
loop_
_entity.id
_entity.type
_entity.pdbx_description
1 polymer ?
#
loop_
_entity_poly.entity_id
_entity_poly.type
_entity_poly.pdbx_seq_one_letter_code
_entity_poly.pdbx_strand_id
1 'polypeptide(L)'
;GFVNLYDNSDPSHPRFLQAIPAAQGAHHSVLSPDERYLFVQNSLLNLEGMSDGSITVIDLAKGGTVLGSIDTLKAQGFNPNCIMLLPNHFRQANLRASLVAK
;
A
#
# COMPACT_ATOMS: atom_id res chain seq x y z
N GLY A 1 -4.47 12.67 0.51
CA GLY A 1 -3.64 12.04 1.54
C GLY A 1 -2.17 12.02 1.20
N PHE A 2 -1.40 11.81 2.22
CA PHE A 2 0.06 11.78 2.11
C PHE A 2 0.63 10.63 2.90
N VAL A 3 1.79 10.15 2.45
CA VAL A 3 2.65 9.25 3.22
C VAL A 3 3.84 10.05 3.70
N ASN A 4 4.03 10.09 5.01
CA ASN A 4 5.16 10.79 5.59
C ASN A 4 6.28 9.79 5.88
N LEU A 5 7.47 10.04 5.32
CA LEU A 5 8.65 9.22 5.57
C LEU A 5 9.49 9.85 6.67
N TYR A 6 9.96 9.01 7.58
CA TYR A 6 10.84 9.41 8.67
C TYR A 6 12.09 8.53 8.70
N ASP A 7 13.21 9.12 9.00
CA ASP A 7 14.42 8.40 9.36
C ASP A 7 14.30 8.01 10.84
N ASN A 8 14.25 6.71 11.09
CA ASN A 8 14.12 6.14 12.43
C ASN A 8 15.39 5.42 12.88
N SER A 9 16.55 5.78 12.34
CA SER A 9 17.84 5.20 12.73
C SER A 9 18.15 5.47 14.21
N ASP A 10 17.68 6.61 14.74
CA ASP A 10 17.61 6.86 16.19
C ASP A 10 16.14 6.91 16.59
N PRO A 11 15.57 5.80 17.14
CA PRO A 11 14.15 5.75 17.48
C PRO A 11 13.70 6.82 18.50
N SER A 12 14.63 7.36 19.30
CA SER A 12 14.31 8.42 20.25
C SER A 12 14.13 9.78 19.59
N HIS A 13 14.63 9.93 18.37
CA HIS A 13 14.59 11.18 17.62
C HIS A 13 14.29 10.91 16.15
N PRO A 14 13.04 10.51 15.81
CA PRO A 14 12.67 10.30 14.42
C PRO A 14 12.77 11.61 13.64
N ARG A 15 13.36 11.56 12.46
CA ARG A 15 13.58 12.75 11.64
C ARG A 15 12.71 12.68 10.39
N PHE A 16 11.90 13.71 10.19
CA PHE A 16 11.06 13.80 8.99
C PHE A 16 11.94 13.96 7.74
N LEU A 17 11.65 13.16 6.70
CA LEU A 17 12.36 13.21 5.43
C LEU A 17 11.52 13.87 4.34
N GLN A 18 10.33 13.37 4.10
CA GLN A 18 9.47 13.92 3.05
C GLN A 18 8.02 13.44 3.20
N ALA A 19 7.11 14.19 2.57
CA ALA A 19 5.73 13.81 2.36
C ALA A 19 5.53 13.41 0.90
N ILE A 20 4.96 12.22 0.67
CA ILE A 20 4.71 11.68 -0.67
C ILE A 20 3.20 11.70 -0.89
N PRO A 21 2.71 12.29 -1.99
CA PRO A 21 1.27 12.32 -2.24
C PRO A 21 0.72 10.91 -2.50
N ALA A 22 -0.44 10.65 -1.91
CA ALA A 22 -1.25 9.47 -2.14
C ALA A 22 -2.68 9.94 -2.42
N ALA A 23 -3.66 9.03 -2.44
CA ALA A 23 -5.04 9.43 -2.64
C ALA A 23 -5.75 9.69 -1.31
N GLN A 24 -6.98 10.17 -1.37
CA GLN A 24 -7.77 10.43 -0.17
C GLN A 24 -8.07 9.15 0.58
N GLY A 25 -7.88 9.19 1.88
CA GLY A 25 -8.06 8.03 2.74
C GLY A 25 -6.82 7.16 2.86
N ALA A 26 -5.63 7.66 2.51
CA ALA A 26 -4.38 6.94 2.73
C ALA A 26 -4.30 6.47 4.19
N HIS A 27 -4.31 5.16 4.40
CA HIS A 27 -4.50 4.60 5.74
C HIS A 27 -3.51 3.49 6.05
N HIS A 28 -3.53 2.41 5.30
CA HIS A 28 -2.70 1.25 5.55
C HIS A 28 -1.65 1.10 4.46
N SER A 29 -0.43 0.74 4.85
CA SER A 29 0.66 0.58 3.90
C SER A 29 1.45 -0.69 4.17
N VAL A 30 2.08 -1.22 3.13
CA VAL A 30 2.92 -2.40 3.22
C VAL A 30 4.11 -2.27 2.29
N LEU A 31 5.28 -2.70 2.76
CA LEU A 31 6.51 -2.75 1.96
C LEU A 31 6.61 -4.07 1.21
N SER A 32 7.16 -4.02 -0.02
CA SER A 32 7.59 -5.24 -0.68
C SER A 32 8.75 -5.91 0.10
N PRO A 33 8.98 -7.24 -0.08
CA PRO A 33 10.03 -7.94 0.66
C PRO A 33 11.43 -7.36 0.46
N ASP A 34 11.72 -6.78 -0.71
CA ASP A 34 13.00 -6.12 -1.00
C ASP A 34 13.05 -4.67 -0.51
N GLU A 35 11.98 -4.20 0.16
CA GLU A 35 11.85 -2.84 0.69
C GLU A 35 11.91 -1.75 -0.39
N ARG A 36 11.72 -2.12 -1.65
CA ARG A 36 11.77 -1.19 -2.76
C ARG A 36 10.46 -0.46 -2.98
N TYR A 37 9.34 -1.18 -2.89
CA TYR A 37 8.02 -0.62 -3.18
C TYR A 37 7.18 -0.51 -1.93
N LEU A 38 6.48 0.61 -1.82
CA LEU A 38 5.47 0.83 -0.79
C LEU A 38 4.10 0.87 -1.46
N PHE A 39 3.19 0.03 -0.99
CA PHE A 39 1.81 0.01 -1.42
C PHE A 39 0.95 0.68 -0.37
N VAL A 40 0.18 1.68 -0.76
CA VAL A 40 -0.64 2.48 0.16
C VAL A 40 -2.10 2.33 -0.22
N GLN A 41 -2.86 1.78 0.68
CA GLN A 41 -4.29 1.58 0.52
C GLN A 41 -5.01 2.89 0.88
N ASN A 42 -5.93 3.33 0.00
CA ASN A 42 -6.59 4.62 0.10
C ASN A 42 -8.09 4.45 0.37
N SER A 43 -8.42 3.96 1.55
CA SER A 43 -9.78 3.91 2.05
C SER A 43 -9.74 3.80 3.56
N LEU A 44 -10.28 4.78 4.25
CA LEU A 44 -10.35 4.78 5.70
C LEU A 44 -11.80 4.53 6.13
N LEU A 45 -12.13 3.26 6.41
CA LEU A 45 -13.39 2.84 7.00
C LEU A 45 -14.64 3.36 6.24
N ASN A 46 -14.55 3.53 4.94
CA ASN A 46 -15.62 4.06 4.10
C ASN A 46 -16.13 5.45 4.53
N LEU A 47 -15.29 6.21 5.21
CA LEU A 47 -15.63 7.58 5.58
C LEU A 47 -15.70 8.47 4.35
N GLU A 48 -16.68 9.38 4.35
CA GLU A 48 -16.86 10.33 3.26
C GLU A 48 -15.58 11.17 3.07
N GLY A 49 -15.15 11.32 1.80
CA GLY A 49 -13.92 12.05 1.46
C GLY A 49 -12.63 11.32 1.80
N MET A 50 -12.71 10.08 2.33
CA MET A 50 -11.55 9.28 2.71
C MET A 50 -11.60 7.87 2.13
N SER A 51 -12.27 7.70 1.00
CA SER A 51 -12.50 6.38 0.39
C SER A 51 -12.29 6.44 -1.11
N ASP A 52 -11.08 6.84 -1.53
CA ASP A 52 -10.73 6.83 -2.95
C ASP A 52 -10.80 5.43 -3.55
N GLY A 53 -10.39 4.41 -2.80
CA GLY A 53 -10.48 3.00 -3.19
C GLY A 53 -9.32 2.50 -4.03
N SER A 54 -8.37 3.34 -4.38
CA SER A 54 -7.16 2.94 -5.10
C SER A 54 -6.06 2.47 -4.16
N ILE A 55 -5.02 1.87 -4.74
CA ILE A 55 -3.78 1.53 -4.03
C ILE A 55 -2.66 2.29 -4.73
N THR A 56 -2.05 3.24 -4.03
CA THR A 56 -0.92 4.01 -4.56
C THR A 56 0.36 3.17 -4.47
N VAL A 57 1.15 3.16 -5.53
CA VAL A 57 2.43 2.45 -5.59
C VAL A 57 3.56 3.46 -5.62
N ILE A 58 4.48 3.34 -4.66
CA ILE A 58 5.60 4.25 -4.48
C ILE A 58 6.91 3.48 -4.63
N ASP A 59 7.84 3.99 -5.44
CA ASP A 59 9.19 3.43 -5.59
C ASP A 59 10.13 4.15 -4.63
N LEU A 60 10.52 3.48 -3.55
CA LEU A 60 11.42 4.04 -2.54
C LEU A 60 12.87 4.09 -3.02
N ALA A 61 13.27 3.22 -3.95
CA ALA A 61 14.62 3.24 -4.52
C ALA A 61 14.88 4.48 -5.37
N LYS A 62 13.82 5.13 -5.84
CA LYS A 62 13.89 6.38 -6.61
C LYS A 62 13.47 7.59 -5.76
N GLY A 63 13.87 7.59 -4.49
CA GLY A 63 13.63 8.71 -3.58
C GLY A 63 12.16 8.92 -3.21
N GLY A 64 11.33 7.88 -3.26
CA GLY A 64 9.92 8.00 -2.91
C GLY A 64 9.07 8.56 -4.05
N THR A 65 9.27 8.07 -5.26
CA THR A 65 8.53 8.48 -6.44
C THR A 65 7.22 7.69 -6.57
N VAL A 66 6.11 8.39 -6.75
CA VAL A 66 4.82 7.76 -7.06
C VAL A 66 4.88 7.18 -8.47
N LEU A 67 4.70 5.87 -8.61
CA LEU A 67 4.66 5.20 -9.91
C LEU A 67 3.27 5.25 -10.54
N GLY A 68 2.25 5.23 -9.72
CA GLY A 68 0.86 5.21 -10.18
C GLY A 68 -0.04 4.57 -9.13
N SER A 69 -1.21 4.09 -9.58
CA SER A 69 -2.16 3.44 -8.70
C SER A 69 -2.70 2.15 -9.30
N ILE A 70 -3.11 1.24 -8.42
CA ILE A 70 -3.86 0.03 -8.77
C ILE A 70 -5.32 0.35 -8.52
N ASP A 71 -6.11 0.42 -9.57
CA ASP A 71 -7.50 0.88 -9.52
C ASP A 71 -8.52 -0.25 -9.75
N THR A 72 -8.08 -1.49 -9.80
CA THR A 72 -8.95 -2.64 -10.14
C THR A 72 -10.14 -2.75 -9.19
N LEU A 73 -9.92 -2.64 -7.89
CA LEU A 73 -10.99 -2.71 -6.90
C LEU A 73 -11.85 -1.46 -6.91
N LYS A 74 -11.23 -0.30 -7.03
CA LYS A 74 -11.93 0.98 -7.15
C LYS A 74 -12.88 0.99 -8.34
N ALA A 75 -12.43 0.50 -9.49
CA ALA A 75 -13.23 0.44 -10.71
C ALA A 75 -14.46 -0.45 -10.57
N GLN A 76 -14.43 -1.42 -9.66
CA GLN A 76 -15.55 -2.32 -9.35
C GLN A 76 -16.40 -1.83 -8.16
N GLY A 77 -16.14 -0.65 -7.65
CA GLY A 77 -16.88 -0.06 -6.55
C GLY A 77 -16.47 -0.56 -5.16
N PHE A 78 -15.32 -1.21 -5.03
CA PHE A 78 -14.82 -1.68 -3.76
C PHE A 78 -13.88 -0.67 -3.10
N ASN A 79 -13.87 -0.65 -1.77
CA ASN A 79 -13.00 0.18 -0.95
C ASN A 79 -12.14 -0.71 -0.06
N PRO A 80 -10.94 -1.14 -0.51
CA PRO A 80 -10.07 -1.97 0.32
C PRO A 80 -9.59 -1.20 1.56
N ASN A 81 -9.80 -1.77 2.74
CA ASN A 81 -9.42 -1.15 4.01
C ASN A 81 -8.08 -1.61 4.55
N CYS A 82 -7.54 -2.69 4.00
CA CYS A 82 -6.31 -3.30 4.49
C CYS A 82 -5.57 -3.96 3.35
N ILE A 83 -4.26 -4.05 3.48
CA ILE A 83 -3.41 -4.67 2.47
C ILE A 83 -2.33 -5.51 3.15
N MET A 84 -2.03 -6.65 2.56
CA MET A 84 -0.97 -7.54 3.04
C MET A 84 -0.31 -8.22 1.85
N LEU A 85 1.00 -8.39 1.93
CA LEU A 85 1.76 -9.17 0.96
C LEU A 85 1.98 -10.58 1.51
N LEU A 86 1.63 -11.58 0.71
CA LEU A 86 1.84 -12.97 1.10
C LEU A 86 3.25 -13.41 0.73
N PRO A 87 3.94 -14.18 1.61
CA PRO A 87 5.20 -14.81 1.24
C PRO A 87 5.06 -15.70 0.02
N ASN A 88 6.12 -15.84 -0.77
CA ASN A 88 6.07 -16.58 -2.03
C ASN A 88 5.56 -18.01 -1.85
N HIS A 89 6.05 -18.74 -0.85
CA HIS A 89 5.60 -20.11 -0.60
C HIS A 89 4.10 -20.18 -0.27
N PHE A 90 3.58 -19.20 0.45
CA PHE A 90 2.16 -19.14 0.82
C PHE A 90 1.30 -18.85 -0.40
N ARG A 91 1.73 -17.92 -1.25
CA ARG A 91 1.02 -17.61 -2.50
C ARG A 91 0.92 -18.81 -3.43
N GLN A 92 2.00 -19.58 -3.57
CA GLN A 92 2.00 -20.79 -4.38
C GLN A 92 1.03 -21.84 -3.86
N ALA A 93 0.99 -22.05 -2.54
CA ALA A 93 0.06 -22.97 -1.91
C ALA A 93 -1.38 -22.54 -2.16
N ASN A 94 -1.70 -21.26 -2.04
CA ASN A 94 -3.04 -20.73 -2.30
C ASN A 94 -3.45 -20.87 -3.76
N LEU A 95 -2.53 -20.63 -4.70
CA LEU A 95 -2.81 -20.80 -6.12
C LEU A 95 -3.12 -22.27 -6.46
N ARG A 96 -2.37 -23.21 -5.89
CA ARG A 96 -2.63 -24.65 -6.08
C ARG A 96 -3.99 -25.05 -5.53
N ALA A 97 -4.31 -24.60 -4.32
CA ALA A 97 -5.62 -24.86 -3.72
C ALA A 97 -6.75 -24.30 -4.56
N SER A 98 -6.60 -23.11 -5.10
CA SER A 98 -7.56 -22.47 -5.98
C SER A 98 -7.77 -23.27 -7.28
N LEU A 99 -6.71 -23.79 -7.86
CA LEU A 99 -6.78 -24.62 -9.08
C LEU A 99 -7.46 -25.96 -8.82
N VAL A 100 -7.22 -26.56 -7.66
CA VAL A 100 -7.86 -27.83 -7.29
C VAL A 100 -9.35 -27.66 -7.01
N ALA A 101 -9.75 -26.53 -6.44
CA ALA A 101 -11.16 -26.23 -6.13
C ALA A 101 -12.02 -26.00 -7.37
N LYS A 102 -11.39 -25.78 -8.51
CA LYS A 102 -12.10 -25.63 -9.79
C LYS A 102 -12.36 -26.96 -10.47
#